data_8227cf2d050e8e67ade7fbaeaf9cabda
#
_entry.id   8227cf2d050e8e67ade7fbaeaf9cabda
#
_cell.length_a   1.000
_cell.length_b   1.000
_cell.length_c   1.000
_cell.angle_alpha   90.00
_cell.angle_beta   90.00
_cell.angle_gamma   90.00
#
_symmetry.space_group_name_H-M   'P 1'
#
loop_
_entity.id
_entity.type
_entity.pdbx_description
1 polymer ?
#
loop_
_entity_poly.entity_id
_entity_poly.type
_entity_poly.pdbx_seq_one_letter_code
_entity_poly.pdbx_strand_id
1 'polypeptide(L)'
;MHYVVFVRTDDTPDSDLGHYLANVGATIESHGGRLLAFGAPTRLEGAVEYTKTAILEFPSEAEARGWYDSPGYQELVASRVAAMGKPVDVNLLGGLAV
;
A
#
# COMPACT_ATOMS: atom_id res chain seq x y z
N MET A 1 7.39 -5.97 14.46
CA MET A 1 6.88 -5.83 13.09
C MET A 1 6.59 -4.38 12.77
N HIS A 2 6.74 -4.00 11.51
CA HIS A 2 6.35 -2.69 11.01
C HIS A 2 5.25 -2.85 9.97
N TYR A 3 4.39 -1.84 9.88
CA TYR A 3 3.22 -1.88 9.01
C TYR A 3 3.25 -0.71 8.05
N VAL A 4 2.82 -0.96 6.82
CA VAL A 4 2.60 0.08 5.82
C VAL A 4 1.10 0.16 5.58
N VAL A 5 0.54 1.34 5.76
CA VAL A 5 -0.90 1.57 5.64
C VAL A 5 -1.15 2.51 4.46
N PHE A 6 -1.92 2.02 3.50
CA PHE A 6 -2.38 2.78 2.34
C PHE A 6 -3.81 3.19 2.54
N VAL A 7 -4.12 4.45 2.28
CA VAL A 7 -5.50 4.92 2.23
C VAL A 7 -5.73 5.75 0.97
N ARG A 8 -6.88 5.57 0.36
CA ARG A 8 -7.28 6.27 -0.86
C ARG A 8 -8.68 6.83 -0.71
N THR A 9 -8.93 7.96 -1.36
CA THR A 9 -10.25 8.60 -1.42
C THR A 9 -10.77 8.74 -2.86
N ASP A 10 -9.95 8.33 -3.85
CA ASP A 10 -10.32 8.39 -5.26
C ASP A 10 -11.22 7.20 -5.65
N ASP A 11 -11.83 7.30 -6.80
CA ASP A 11 -12.71 6.29 -7.37
C ASP A 11 -12.11 5.55 -8.57
N THR A 12 -10.79 5.58 -8.73
CA THR A 12 -10.11 4.86 -9.81
C THR A 12 -10.43 3.37 -9.71
N PRO A 13 -11.00 2.76 -10.76
CA PRO A 13 -11.32 1.34 -10.72
C PRO A 13 -10.07 0.48 -10.74
N ASP A 14 -10.13 -0.70 -10.11
CA ASP A 14 -9.01 -1.62 -10.05
C ASP A 14 -8.52 -2.04 -11.45
N SER A 15 -9.41 -2.06 -12.45
CA SER A 15 -9.05 -2.36 -13.84
C SER A 15 -8.03 -1.38 -14.43
N ASP A 16 -8.01 -0.13 -13.96
CA ASP A 16 -7.04 0.88 -14.40
C ASP A 16 -5.69 0.73 -13.69
N LEU A 17 -5.64 -0.07 -12.63
CA LEU A 17 -4.45 -0.33 -11.84
C LEU A 17 -3.89 -1.74 -12.07
N GLY A 18 -4.25 -2.37 -13.20
CA GLY A 18 -3.92 -3.77 -13.46
C GLY A 18 -2.42 -4.08 -13.36
N HIS A 19 -1.56 -3.25 -13.93
CA HIS A 19 -0.12 -3.45 -13.85
C HIS A 19 0.39 -3.39 -12.41
N TYR A 20 -0.06 -2.40 -11.65
CA TYR A 20 0.32 -2.27 -10.23
C TYR A 20 -0.17 -3.48 -9.44
N LEU A 21 -1.44 -3.80 -9.52
CA LEU A 21 -2.05 -4.87 -8.72
C LEU A 21 -1.50 -6.26 -9.07
N ALA A 22 -1.15 -6.49 -10.34
CA ALA A 22 -0.61 -7.78 -10.77
C ALA A 22 0.83 -8.02 -10.27
N ASN A 23 1.59 -6.96 -9.96
CA ASN A 23 3.03 -7.07 -9.71
C ASN A 23 3.44 -6.67 -8.29
N VAL A 24 2.60 -5.94 -7.54
CA VAL A 24 2.98 -5.42 -6.22
C VAL A 24 3.26 -6.53 -5.21
N GLY A 25 2.50 -7.62 -5.25
CA GLY A 25 2.66 -8.74 -4.31
C GLY A 25 4.06 -9.34 -4.34
N ALA A 26 4.61 -9.56 -5.53
CA ALA A 26 5.95 -10.11 -5.69
C ALA A 26 7.03 -9.18 -5.10
N THR A 27 6.87 -7.85 -5.24
CA THR A 27 7.81 -6.90 -4.65
C THR A 27 7.77 -6.92 -3.13
N ILE A 28 6.58 -7.06 -2.55
CA ILE A 28 6.39 -7.16 -1.09
C ILE A 28 7.07 -8.42 -0.57
N GLU A 29 6.81 -9.56 -1.19
CA GLU A 29 7.38 -10.85 -0.79
C GLU A 29 8.90 -10.87 -0.87
N SER A 30 9.49 -10.25 -1.88
CA SER A 30 10.94 -10.22 -2.05
C SER A 30 11.65 -9.45 -0.94
N HIS A 31 10.93 -8.68 -0.14
CA HIS A 31 11.46 -7.96 1.03
C HIS A 31 10.93 -8.52 2.37
N GLY A 32 10.43 -9.75 2.34
CA GLY A 32 9.96 -10.42 3.57
C GLY A 32 8.61 -9.91 4.08
N GLY A 33 7.92 -9.11 3.29
CA GLY A 33 6.63 -8.56 3.68
C GLY A 33 5.45 -9.42 3.24
N ARG A 34 4.28 -9.06 3.72
CA ARG A 34 3.03 -9.68 3.29
C ARG A 34 1.87 -8.71 3.37
N LEU A 35 0.88 -8.91 2.54
CA LEU A 35 -0.37 -8.15 2.56
C LEU A 35 -1.29 -8.78 3.61
N LEU A 36 -1.72 -7.99 4.58
CA LEU A 36 -2.63 -8.43 5.65
C LEU A 36 -4.09 -8.16 5.34
N ALA A 37 -4.37 -7.01 4.71
CA ALA A 37 -5.73 -6.61 4.41
C ALA A 37 -5.73 -5.69 3.20
N PHE A 38 -6.77 -5.81 2.37
CA PHE A 38 -6.97 -4.96 1.21
C PHE A 38 -8.45 -4.93 0.87
N GLY A 39 -9.00 -3.73 0.75
CA GLY A 39 -10.39 -3.58 0.34
C GLY A 39 -10.97 -2.22 0.68
N ALA A 40 -12.26 -2.09 0.42
CA ALA A 40 -13.03 -0.91 0.79
C ALA A 40 -13.34 -0.96 2.29
N PRO A 41 -12.91 0.04 3.08
CA PRO A 41 -13.16 -0.01 4.52
C PRO A 41 -14.63 0.34 4.84
N THR A 42 -15.11 -0.16 5.96
CA THR A 42 -16.37 0.27 6.54
C THR A 42 -16.08 1.38 7.54
N ARG A 43 -16.68 2.56 7.34
CA ARG A 43 -16.48 3.69 8.25
C ARG A 43 -17.29 3.45 9.53
N LEU A 44 -16.58 3.46 10.65
CA LEU A 44 -17.20 3.40 11.98
C LEU A 44 -17.35 4.79 12.57
N GLU A 45 -16.40 5.68 12.28
CA GLU A 45 -16.34 7.05 12.80
C GLU A 45 -15.54 7.93 11.84
N GLY A 46 -15.84 9.22 11.82
CA GLY A 46 -15.09 10.20 11.06
C GLY A 46 -15.82 10.73 9.84
N ALA A 47 -15.27 11.80 9.26
CA ALA A 47 -15.88 12.53 8.15
C ALA A 47 -15.34 12.11 6.78
N VAL A 48 -14.16 11.47 6.74
CA VAL A 48 -13.52 11.10 5.48
C VAL A 48 -14.03 9.74 5.02
N GLU A 49 -14.42 9.67 3.75
CA GLU A 49 -14.87 8.43 3.13
C GLU A 49 -13.71 7.86 2.30
N TYR A 50 -13.05 6.84 2.85
CA TYR A 50 -11.98 6.15 2.15
C TYR A 50 -12.57 5.11 1.21
N THR A 51 -12.04 5.04 -0.01
CA THR A 51 -12.49 4.09 -1.03
C THR A 51 -11.73 2.78 -0.99
N LYS A 52 -10.47 2.82 -0.56
CA LYS A 52 -9.61 1.63 -0.42
C LYS A 52 -8.63 1.83 0.72
N THR A 53 -8.33 0.73 1.39
CA THR A 53 -7.28 0.65 2.40
C THR A 53 -6.50 -0.65 2.19
N ALA A 54 -5.19 -0.58 2.36
CA ALA A 54 -4.33 -1.77 2.36
C ALA A 54 -3.42 -1.72 3.58
N ILE A 55 -3.19 -2.87 4.19
CA ILE A 55 -2.27 -3.01 5.32
C ILE A 55 -1.26 -4.08 4.99
N LEU A 56 0.02 -3.71 5.01
CA LEU A 56 1.15 -4.58 4.79
C LEU A 56 1.94 -4.73 6.07
N GLU A 57 2.62 -5.85 6.22
CA GLU A 57 3.48 -6.15 7.36
C GLU A 57 4.88 -6.48 6.86
N PHE A 58 5.90 -5.94 7.54
CA PHE A 58 7.31 -6.27 7.29
C PHE A 58 7.99 -6.61 8.60
N PRO A 59 9.06 -7.46 8.58
CA PRO A 59 9.76 -7.84 9.82
C PRO A 59 10.40 -6.66 10.55
N SER A 60 10.82 -5.62 9.82
CA SER A 60 11.48 -4.46 10.41
C SER A 60 11.22 -3.20 9.59
N GLU A 61 11.51 -2.04 10.20
CA GLU A 61 11.46 -0.76 9.48
C GLU A 61 12.41 -0.74 8.29
N ALA A 62 13.61 -1.29 8.45
CA ALA A 62 14.61 -1.31 7.37
C ALA A 62 14.08 -2.07 6.14
N GLU A 63 13.43 -3.19 6.35
CA GLU A 63 12.86 -3.98 5.24
C GLU A 63 11.67 -3.29 4.59
N ALA A 64 10.81 -2.65 5.38
CA ALA A 64 9.70 -1.86 4.84
C ALA A 64 10.20 -0.69 3.99
N ARG A 65 11.19 0.05 4.47
CA ARG A 65 11.80 1.14 3.71
C ARG A 65 12.54 0.64 2.49
N GLY A 66 13.27 -0.46 2.61
CA GLY A 66 13.97 -1.09 1.49
C GLY A 66 13.00 -1.50 0.38
N TRP A 67 11.84 -2.02 0.75
CA TRP A 67 10.78 -2.33 -0.21
C TRP A 67 10.26 -1.06 -0.89
N TYR A 68 9.90 -0.06 -0.11
CA TYR A 68 9.31 1.18 -0.65
C TYR A 68 10.26 1.88 -1.62
N ASP A 69 11.55 1.95 -1.27
CA ASP A 69 12.57 2.63 -2.07
C ASP A 69 13.14 1.76 -3.20
N SER A 70 12.75 0.49 -3.29
CA SER A 70 13.28 -0.40 -4.33
C SER A 70 12.88 0.06 -5.73
N PRO A 71 13.79 -0.08 -6.73
CA PRO A 71 13.45 0.28 -8.12
C PRO A 71 12.22 -0.47 -8.64
N GLY A 72 12.07 -1.73 -8.26
CA GLY A 72 10.94 -2.56 -8.69
C GLY A 72 9.61 -2.02 -8.18
N TYR A 73 9.54 -1.60 -6.92
CA TYR A 73 8.32 -1.00 -6.39
C TYR A 73 8.09 0.41 -6.92
N GLN A 74 9.14 1.25 -7.01
CA GLN A 74 9.00 2.62 -7.49
C GLN A 74 8.56 2.70 -8.96
N GLU A 75 8.88 1.72 -9.78
CA GLU A 75 8.32 1.60 -11.13
C GLU A 75 6.79 1.43 -11.07
N LEU A 76 6.31 0.61 -10.14
CA LEU A 76 4.87 0.41 -9.94
C LEU A 76 4.19 1.67 -9.41
N VAL A 77 4.87 2.45 -8.56
CA VAL A 77 4.36 3.75 -8.08
C VAL A 77 4.14 4.69 -9.27
N ALA A 78 5.10 4.78 -10.19
CA ALA A 78 4.97 5.60 -11.39
C ALA A 78 3.76 5.20 -12.22
N SER A 79 3.53 3.90 -12.40
CA SER A 79 2.37 3.36 -13.10
C SER A 79 1.06 3.73 -12.39
N ARG A 80 1.03 3.58 -11.08
CA ARG A 80 -0.14 3.91 -10.26
C ARG A 80 -0.47 5.40 -10.32
N VAL A 81 0.52 6.26 -10.17
CA VAL A 81 0.34 7.72 -10.23
C VAL A 81 -0.19 8.15 -11.59
N ALA A 82 0.34 7.57 -12.68
CA ALA A 82 -0.13 7.86 -14.04
C ALA A 82 -1.60 7.45 -14.23
N ALA A 83 -2.00 6.31 -13.68
CA ALA A 83 -3.37 5.81 -13.80
C ALA A 83 -4.37 6.58 -12.96
N MET A 84 -3.98 6.98 -11.75
CA MET A 84 -4.88 7.63 -10.79
C MET A 84 -4.94 9.15 -10.93
N GLY A 85 -3.85 9.77 -11.33
CA GLY A 85 -3.74 11.23 -11.38
C GLY A 85 -3.80 11.90 -9.99
N LYS A 86 -3.78 11.12 -8.92
CA LYS A 86 -3.82 11.60 -7.53
C LYS A 86 -2.88 10.78 -6.66
N PRO A 87 -2.29 11.40 -5.62
CA PRO A 87 -1.46 10.65 -4.68
C PRO A 87 -2.31 9.72 -3.80
N VAL A 88 -1.69 8.65 -3.34
CA VAL A 88 -2.20 7.77 -2.29
C VAL A 88 -1.46 8.13 -1.02
N ASP A 89 -2.15 8.15 0.10
CA ASP A 89 -1.48 8.33 1.39
C ASP A 89 -0.90 6.99 1.84
N VAL A 90 0.41 6.98 2.07
CA VAL A 90 1.17 5.79 2.47
C VAL A 90 1.94 6.13 3.73
N ASN A 91 1.69 5.40 4.80
CA ASN A 91 2.33 5.65 6.09
C ASN A 91 2.99 4.39 6.63
N LEU A 92 4.16 4.57 7.23
CA LEU A 92 4.90 3.52 7.90
C LEU A 92 4.71 3.65 9.41
N LEU A 93 4.37 2.55 10.06
CA LEU A 93 4.01 2.54 11.48
C LEU A 93 4.64 1.34 12.18
N GLY A 94 5.31 1.58 13.28
CA GLY A 94 5.84 0.51 14.12
C GLY A 94 4.73 -0.19 14.89
N GLY A 95 4.80 -1.52 14.96
CA GLY A 95 3.90 -2.30 15.80
C GLY A 95 4.24 -2.14 17.28
N LEU A 96 3.26 -2.40 18.13
CA LEU A 96 3.50 -2.40 19.57
C LEU A 96 4.40 -3.57 19.95
N ALA A 97 5.34 -3.32 20.85
CA ALA A 97 6.15 -4.37 21.46
C ALA A 97 5.31 -5.10 22.50
N VAL A 98 5.16 -6.40 22.34
CA VAL A 98 4.38 -7.26 23.24
C VAL A 98 5.21 -8.40 23.78
#